data_309ef50f8fd7d684a9e54d56887abaf5
#
_entry.id   309ef50f8fd7d684a9e54d56887abaf5
#
_cell.length_a   1.000
_cell.length_b   1.000
_cell.length_c   1.000
_cell.angle_alpha   90.00
_cell.angle_beta   90.00
_cell.angle_gamma   90.00
#
_symmetry.space_group_name_H-M   'P 1'
#
loop_
_entity.id
_entity.type
_entity.pdbx_description
1 polymer ?
#
loop_
_entity_poly.entity_id
_entity_poly.type
_entity_poly.pdbx_seq_one_letter_code
_entity_poly.pdbx_strand_id
1 'polypeptide(L)'
;MSAALWALSTPLHAQTRGAWTAGFAGTLGGGWQIEAADIGYVRALRAGPVRVASLTARLGSFVDEGAILGGARGFIFGLTLGGHTGLLSLADLGTETSKSQVGVDLTVEGTAYVGTRSPFPEGSPWGAVTVLPGLKFGDPDGVQFGLLLGPTFFFGQASDVRPFLGVRFEAPLARRESHP
;
A
#
# COMPACT_ATOMS: atom_id res chain seq x y z
N MET A 1 -36.37 12.56 5.01
CA MET A 1 -35.39 11.52 4.79
C MET A 1 -33.98 12.13 4.82
N SER A 2 -33.40 12.41 6.02
CA SER A 2 -32.06 13.05 6.13
C SER A 2 -31.42 12.76 7.50
N ALA A 3 -31.30 11.48 7.88
CA ALA A 3 -30.71 11.12 9.18
C ALA A 3 -29.57 10.09 9.09
N ALA A 4 -29.12 9.71 7.89
CA ALA A 4 -28.19 8.59 7.71
C ALA A 4 -26.72 8.99 7.44
N LEU A 5 -26.39 10.28 7.40
CA LEU A 5 -25.04 10.74 7.02
C LEU A 5 -24.14 11.17 8.19
N TRP A 6 -24.62 11.09 9.45
CA TRP A 6 -23.85 11.57 10.62
C TRP A 6 -23.13 10.50 11.44
N ALA A 7 -23.22 9.23 11.03
CA ALA A 7 -22.62 8.11 11.79
C ALA A 7 -21.18 7.73 11.38
N LEU A 8 -20.55 8.46 10.45
CA LEU A 8 -19.20 8.10 9.95
C LEU A 8 -18.06 8.92 10.58
N SER A 9 -18.32 9.66 11.61
CA SER A 9 -17.28 10.38 12.35
C SER A 9 -16.87 9.63 13.62
N THR A 10 -16.32 8.44 13.48
CA THR A 10 -15.52 7.86 14.56
C THR A 10 -14.26 8.70 14.73
N PRO A 11 -13.93 9.15 15.94
CA PRO A 11 -12.75 9.99 16.15
C PRO A 11 -11.49 9.21 15.84
N LEU A 12 -10.78 9.62 14.79
CA LEU A 12 -9.43 9.16 14.46
C LEU A 12 -8.42 9.60 15.56
N HIS A 13 -8.53 9.08 16.78
CA HIS A 13 -7.67 9.49 17.88
C HIS A 13 -6.27 8.87 17.85
N ALA A 14 -6.04 7.82 17.05
CA ALA A 14 -4.80 7.05 17.08
C ALA A 14 -3.77 7.40 16.00
N GLN A 15 -4.14 8.02 14.91
CA GLN A 15 -3.28 8.15 13.72
C GLN A 15 -2.42 9.42 13.64
N THR A 16 -2.11 10.10 14.73
CA THR A 16 -1.18 11.25 14.69
C THR A 16 0.30 10.86 14.64
N ARG A 17 0.60 9.58 14.55
CA ARG A 17 1.97 9.03 14.55
C ARG A 17 2.35 8.49 13.20
N GLY A 18 3.64 8.60 12.89
CA GLY A 18 4.20 7.89 11.76
C GLY A 18 4.37 6.40 12.07
N ALA A 19 4.35 5.57 11.04
CA ALA A 19 4.61 4.15 11.14
C ALA A 19 5.56 3.71 10.02
N TRP A 20 6.35 2.68 10.29
CA TRP A 20 7.04 1.94 9.25
C TRP A 20 6.05 1.04 8.52
N THR A 21 6.26 0.90 7.24
CA THR A 21 5.52 -0.07 6.42
C THR A 21 6.50 -0.96 5.68
N ALA A 22 6.17 -2.24 5.61
CA ALA A 22 6.90 -3.23 4.81
C ALA A 22 5.91 -4.20 4.18
N GLY A 23 6.23 -4.74 3.02
CA GLY A 23 5.32 -5.65 2.34
C GLY A 23 5.91 -6.34 1.14
N PHE A 24 5.05 -7.12 0.52
CA PHE A 24 5.30 -7.75 -0.77
C PHE A 24 4.15 -7.41 -1.71
N ALA A 25 4.49 -7.21 -2.96
CA ALA A 25 3.53 -6.83 -3.97
C ALA A 25 3.90 -7.45 -5.32
N GLY A 26 2.89 -7.71 -6.11
CA GLY A 26 3.09 -8.21 -7.46
C GLY A 26 1.94 -7.84 -8.38
N THR A 27 2.20 -7.89 -9.67
CA THR A 27 1.17 -7.81 -10.70
C THR A 27 0.88 -9.20 -11.25
N LEU A 28 -0.32 -9.42 -11.72
CA LEU A 28 -0.77 -10.70 -12.23
C LEU A 28 -1.13 -10.58 -13.72
N GLY A 29 -0.90 -11.66 -14.47
CA GLY A 29 -1.34 -11.81 -15.86
C GLY A 29 -0.52 -11.05 -16.90
N GLY A 30 -0.70 -11.44 -18.16
CA GLY A 30 -0.04 -10.89 -19.34
C GLY A 30 1.44 -11.23 -19.43
N GLY A 31 2.05 -11.51 -20.48
CA GLY A 31 3.41 -12.02 -20.73
C GLY A 31 4.57 -11.61 -19.81
N TRP A 32 4.32 -10.79 -18.77
CA TRP A 32 5.29 -10.36 -17.75
C TRP A 32 4.59 -9.97 -16.44
N GLN A 33 5.31 -10.06 -15.34
CA GLN A 33 4.85 -9.70 -13.99
C GLN A 33 5.94 -8.93 -13.24
N ILE A 34 5.54 -8.17 -12.25
CA ILE A 34 6.43 -7.56 -11.26
C ILE A 34 6.24 -8.31 -9.95
N GLU A 35 7.34 -8.70 -9.34
CA GLU A 35 7.39 -9.21 -7.97
C GLU A 35 8.35 -8.35 -7.17
N ALA A 36 7.89 -7.76 -6.06
CA ALA A 36 8.66 -6.79 -5.33
C ALA A 36 8.40 -6.83 -3.83
N ALA A 37 9.42 -6.46 -3.07
CA ALA A 37 9.32 -6.10 -1.67
C ALA A 37 9.23 -4.57 -1.53
N ASP A 38 8.38 -4.11 -0.64
CA ASP A 38 8.18 -2.70 -0.31
C ASP A 38 8.67 -2.42 1.11
N ILE A 39 9.34 -1.29 1.29
CA ILE A 39 9.66 -0.73 2.60
C ILE A 39 9.45 0.78 2.57
N GLY A 40 8.87 1.33 3.62
CA GLY A 40 8.59 2.75 3.63
C GLY A 40 8.07 3.29 4.94
N TYR A 41 7.49 4.46 4.83
CA TYR A 41 6.98 5.24 5.94
C TYR A 41 5.58 5.74 5.62
N VAL A 42 4.70 5.67 6.60
CA VAL A 42 3.34 6.21 6.54
C VAL A 42 3.16 7.29 7.60
N ARG A 43 2.40 8.31 7.27
CA ARG A 43 2.12 9.43 8.16
C ARG A 43 0.66 9.84 8.06
N ALA A 44 -0.01 9.97 9.20
CA ALA A 44 -1.34 10.52 9.25
C ALA A 44 -1.37 12.00 8.87
N LEU A 45 -2.37 12.40 8.13
CA LEU A 45 -2.69 13.77 7.76
C LEU A 45 -3.88 14.27 8.56
N ARG A 46 -3.85 15.55 8.95
CA ARG A 46 -4.87 16.12 9.85
C ARG A 46 -6.16 16.54 9.16
N ALA A 47 -6.13 16.72 7.85
CA ALA A 47 -7.27 17.26 7.10
C ALA A 47 -7.36 16.71 5.68
N GLY A 48 -8.57 16.70 5.12
CA GLY A 48 -8.84 16.31 3.73
C GLY A 48 -9.36 14.87 3.60
N PRO A 49 -9.68 14.45 2.38
CA PRO A 49 -10.15 13.10 2.07
C PRO A 49 -9.04 12.05 2.20
N VAL A 50 -7.78 12.45 1.95
CA VAL A 50 -6.60 11.63 2.20
C VAL A 50 -6.22 11.78 3.66
N ARG A 51 -6.30 10.71 4.42
CA ARG A 51 -6.04 10.68 5.87
C ARG A 51 -4.63 10.23 6.21
N VAL A 52 -3.99 9.49 5.32
CA VAL A 52 -2.64 8.96 5.50
C VAL A 52 -1.86 9.16 4.21
N ALA A 53 -0.64 9.65 4.31
CA ALA A 53 0.31 9.68 3.21
C ALA A 53 1.39 8.62 3.42
N SER A 54 1.87 8.03 2.34
CA SER A 54 2.94 7.04 2.36
C SER A 54 4.05 7.39 1.38
N LEU A 55 5.27 7.05 1.77
CA LEU A 55 6.45 7.06 0.90
C LEU A 55 7.12 5.69 1.02
N THR A 56 7.24 4.99 -0.09
CA THR A 56 7.70 3.60 -0.09
C THR A 56 8.74 3.40 -1.18
N ALA A 57 9.85 2.74 -0.84
CA ALA A 57 10.79 2.19 -1.80
C ALA A 57 10.36 0.76 -2.15
N ARG A 58 10.33 0.45 -3.41
CA ARG A 58 9.97 -0.85 -3.98
C ARG A 58 11.19 -1.46 -4.66
N LEU A 59 11.59 -2.65 -4.25
CA LEU A 59 12.69 -3.41 -4.83
C LEU A 59 12.17 -4.75 -5.33
N GLY A 60 12.43 -5.08 -6.58
CA GLY A 60 11.89 -6.29 -7.13
C GLY A 60 12.53 -6.73 -8.42
N SER A 61 11.88 -7.68 -9.03
CA SER A 61 12.25 -8.20 -10.32
C SER A 61 11.06 -8.18 -11.27
N PHE A 62 11.43 -8.14 -12.51
CA PHE A 62 10.57 -8.31 -13.65
C PHE A 62 10.71 -9.78 -14.10
N VAL A 63 9.59 -10.50 -14.09
CA VAL A 63 9.55 -11.94 -14.35
C VAL A 63 8.61 -12.26 -15.51
N ASP A 64 8.86 -13.39 -16.17
CA ASP A 64 7.96 -13.93 -17.19
C ASP A 64 6.67 -14.46 -16.57
N GLU A 65 5.60 -14.47 -17.37
CA GLU A 65 4.34 -15.08 -16.98
C GLU A 65 4.54 -16.54 -16.56
N GLY A 66 3.99 -16.87 -15.37
CA GLY A 66 4.05 -18.21 -14.81
C GLY A 66 5.36 -18.58 -14.11
N ALA A 67 6.36 -17.71 -14.09
CA ALA A 67 7.60 -17.93 -13.35
C ALA A 67 7.46 -17.39 -11.92
N ILE A 68 6.89 -18.15 -11.02
CA ILE A 68 6.92 -17.86 -9.58
C ILE A 68 8.34 -18.16 -9.09
N LEU A 69 9.07 -17.15 -8.60
CA LEU A 69 10.42 -17.25 -8.00
C LEU A 69 11.53 -17.79 -8.94
N GLY A 70 11.30 -17.88 -10.22
CA GLY A 70 12.36 -18.33 -11.14
C GLY A 70 12.16 -17.74 -12.52
N GLY A 71 13.13 -17.10 -13.10
CA GLY A 71 13.01 -16.45 -14.41
C GLY A 71 13.04 -14.93 -14.35
N ALA A 72 13.70 -14.37 -13.32
CA ALA A 72 13.93 -12.94 -13.25
C ALA A 72 14.62 -12.44 -14.52
N ARG A 73 13.93 -11.55 -15.26
CA ARG A 73 14.46 -10.93 -16.47
C ARG A 73 15.21 -9.63 -16.20
N GLY A 74 15.07 -9.07 -15.02
CA GLY A 74 15.74 -7.84 -14.65
C GLY A 74 15.31 -7.34 -13.27
N PHE A 75 16.12 -6.47 -12.70
CA PHE A 75 15.80 -5.81 -11.44
C PHE A 75 15.06 -4.51 -11.69
N ILE A 76 14.13 -4.18 -10.79
CA ILE A 76 13.43 -2.91 -10.75
C ILE A 76 13.61 -2.25 -9.39
N PHE A 77 13.69 -0.94 -9.43
CA PHE A 77 13.56 -0.07 -8.28
C PHE A 77 12.39 0.89 -8.52
N GLY A 78 11.50 1.02 -7.55
CA GLY A 78 10.38 1.95 -7.59
C GLY A 78 10.40 2.90 -6.39
N LEU A 79 10.05 4.15 -6.62
CA LEU A 79 9.70 5.10 -5.57
C LEU A 79 8.20 5.38 -5.66
N THR A 80 7.49 5.08 -4.59
CA THR A 80 6.04 5.15 -4.51
C THR A 80 5.60 6.23 -3.54
N LEU A 81 4.74 7.12 -4.00
CA LEU A 81 3.96 8.04 -3.18
C LEU A 81 2.52 7.55 -3.12
N GLY A 82 1.97 7.42 -1.94
CA GLY A 82 0.61 6.93 -1.73
C GLY A 82 -0.22 7.85 -0.85
N GLY A 83 -1.52 7.73 -1.02
CA GLY A 83 -2.52 8.34 -0.17
C GLY A 83 -3.63 7.35 0.16
N HIS A 84 -4.04 7.31 1.42
CA HIS A 84 -5.07 6.41 1.94
C HIS A 84 -6.24 7.21 2.50
N THR A 85 -7.45 6.71 2.33
CA THR A 85 -8.66 7.33 2.91
C THR A 85 -8.75 7.20 4.43
N GLY A 86 -7.93 6.35 5.01
CA GLY A 86 -8.02 5.94 6.41
C GLY A 86 -8.97 4.75 6.59
N LEU A 87 -8.78 4.05 7.71
CA LEU A 87 -9.49 2.82 8.01
C LEU A 87 -10.97 3.09 8.31
N LEU A 88 -11.86 2.46 7.56
CA LEU A 88 -13.26 2.31 7.90
C LEU A 88 -13.42 0.97 8.64
N SER A 89 -13.64 1.03 9.95
CA SER A 89 -13.82 -0.18 10.77
C SER A 89 -15.10 -0.90 10.36
N LEU A 90 -14.99 -2.21 10.10
CA LEU A 90 -16.11 -3.10 9.83
C LEU A 90 -16.49 -3.91 11.07
N ALA A 91 -15.51 -4.35 11.84
CA ALA A 91 -15.71 -5.13 13.06
C ALA A 91 -14.60 -4.86 14.07
N ASP A 92 -14.98 -4.81 15.32
CA ASP A 92 -14.08 -4.83 16.45
C ASP A 92 -13.97 -6.28 16.94
N LEU A 93 -12.75 -6.84 16.85
CA LEU A 93 -12.45 -8.20 17.31
C LEU A 93 -11.68 -8.15 18.64
N GLY A 94 -11.58 -6.98 19.24
CA GLY A 94 -10.85 -6.74 20.47
C GLY A 94 -11.48 -7.42 21.66
N THR A 95 -10.65 -7.66 22.65
CA THR A 95 -11.04 -7.99 24.02
C THR A 95 -10.74 -6.81 24.93
N GLU A 96 -11.08 -6.87 26.22
CA GLU A 96 -10.72 -5.81 27.18
C GLU A 96 -9.23 -5.50 27.23
N THR A 97 -8.38 -6.47 26.82
CA THR A 97 -6.91 -6.37 26.86
C THR A 97 -6.26 -6.22 25.50
N SER A 98 -6.99 -6.40 24.40
CA SER A 98 -6.45 -6.36 23.03
C SER A 98 -7.40 -5.59 22.11
N LYS A 99 -6.88 -4.54 21.48
CA LYS A 99 -7.61 -3.75 20.49
C LYS A 99 -7.32 -4.30 19.11
N SER A 100 -8.12 -5.25 18.65
CA SER A 100 -7.98 -5.79 17.31
C SER A 100 -9.22 -5.45 16.50
N GLN A 101 -9.05 -4.93 15.30
CA GLN A 101 -10.16 -4.59 14.42
C GLN A 101 -9.91 -5.05 12.98
N VAL A 102 -11.01 -5.20 12.27
CA VAL A 102 -11.04 -5.43 10.81
C VAL A 102 -11.66 -4.22 10.16
N GLY A 103 -11.05 -3.73 9.11
CA GLY A 103 -11.57 -2.60 8.37
C GLY A 103 -11.12 -2.57 6.93
N VAL A 104 -11.67 -1.65 6.18
CA VAL A 104 -11.32 -1.40 4.80
C VAL A 104 -10.76 0.01 4.63
N ASP A 105 -9.84 0.17 3.70
CA ASP A 105 -9.39 1.46 3.23
C ASP A 105 -9.26 1.48 1.70
N LEU A 106 -9.14 2.65 1.14
CA LEU A 106 -8.81 2.83 -0.27
C LEU A 106 -7.47 3.55 -0.35
N THR A 107 -6.52 2.92 -0.99
CA THR A 107 -5.19 3.45 -1.26
C THR A 107 -5.04 3.79 -2.74
N VAL A 108 -4.45 4.94 -3.03
CA VAL A 108 -4.01 5.33 -4.37
C VAL A 108 -2.51 5.57 -4.31
N GLU A 109 -1.76 4.91 -5.18
CA GLU A 109 -0.30 4.99 -5.24
C GLU A 109 0.16 5.43 -6.62
N GLY A 110 1.09 6.38 -6.67
CA GLY A 110 1.88 6.70 -7.86
C GLY A 110 3.29 6.17 -7.69
N THR A 111 3.78 5.37 -8.62
CA THR A 111 5.13 4.79 -8.58
C THR A 111 5.91 5.20 -9.81
N ALA A 112 7.12 5.71 -9.61
CA ALA A 112 8.12 5.87 -10.66
C ALA A 112 9.10 4.70 -10.58
N TYR A 113 9.35 4.04 -11.71
CA TYR A 113 10.21 2.88 -11.81
C TYR A 113 11.45 3.16 -12.64
N VAL A 114 12.55 2.58 -12.22
CA VAL A 114 13.78 2.41 -13.00
C VAL A 114 14.22 0.95 -12.88
N GLY A 115 14.91 0.45 -13.88
CA GLY A 115 15.33 -0.95 -13.86
C GLY A 115 16.36 -1.29 -14.91
N THR A 116 16.94 -2.47 -14.80
CA THR A 116 17.89 -3.01 -15.78
C THR A 116 17.21 -3.41 -17.08
N ARG A 117 15.90 -3.65 -17.01
CA ARG A 117 15.02 -3.86 -18.17
C ARG A 117 13.68 -3.18 -17.90
N SER A 118 13.00 -2.82 -18.99
CA SER A 118 11.65 -2.27 -18.96
C SER A 118 10.67 -3.27 -19.58
N PRO A 119 9.42 -3.33 -19.09
CA PRO A 119 8.35 -4.03 -19.80
C PRO A 119 8.01 -3.40 -21.14
N PHE A 120 8.42 -2.15 -21.36
CA PHE A 120 8.18 -1.39 -22.57
C PHE A 120 9.43 -1.41 -23.48
N PRO A 121 9.28 -1.52 -24.80
CA PRO A 121 10.39 -1.75 -25.74
C PRO A 121 11.53 -0.73 -25.67
N GLU A 122 11.23 0.51 -25.31
CA GLU A 122 12.19 1.60 -25.38
C GLU A 122 12.81 1.96 -24.02
N GLY A 123 12.64 1.12 -23.01
CA GLY A 123 13.42 1.20 -21.77
C GLY A 123 12.78 1.95 -20.62
N SER A 124 13.61 2.54 -19.80
CA SER A 124 13.32 3.18 -18.51
C SER A 124 13.61 4.68 -18.61
N PRO A 125 12.96 5.58 -17.85
CA PRO A 125 12.01 5.26 -16.76
C PRO A 125 10.57 5.05 -17.23
N TRP A 126 9.76 4.43 -16.37
CA TRP A 126 8.34 4.24 -16.57
C TRP A 126 7.58 4.43 -15.25
N GLY A 127 6.28 4.56 -15.32
CA GLY A 127 5.45 4.87 -14.16
C GLY A 127 4.22 4.00 -14.04
N ALA A 128 3.60 4.03 -12.87
CA ALA A 128 2.31 3.40 -12.64
C ALA A 128 1.46 4.21 -11.66
N VAL A 129 0.14 4.13 -11.84
CA VAL A 129 -0.83 4.49 -10.81
C VAL A 129 -1.60 3.24 -10.45
N THR A 130 -1.70 2.97 -9.15
CA THR A 130 -2.36 1.80 -8.59
C THR A 130 -3.47 2.25 -7.68
N VAL A 131 -4.66 1.65 -7.82
CA VAL A 131 -5.83 1.91 -6.98
C VAL A 131 -6.15 0.64 -6.22
N LEU A 132 -6.02 0.68 -4.89
CA LEU A 132 -6.02 -0.49 -4.03
C LEU A 132 -7.10 -0.36 -2.95
N PRO A 133 -8.29 -0.89 -3.15
CA PRO A 133 -9.11 -1.29 -2.02
C PRO A 133 -8.33 -2.30 -1.18
N GLY A 134 -8.31 -2.06 0.12
CA GLY A 134 -7.53 -2.85 1.07
C GLY A 134 -8.40 -3.35 2.22
N LEU A 135 -8.09 -4.55 2.71
CA LEU A 135 -8.61 -5.11 3.93
C LEU A 135 -7.52 -5.09 4.99
N LYS A 136 -7.74 -4.38 6.08
CA LYS A 136 -6.77 -4.24 7.18
C LYS A 136 -7.24 -4.98 8.43
N PHE A 137 -6.28 -5.62 9.09
CA PHE A 137 -6.46 -6.37 10.34
C PHE A 137 -5.41 -5.93 11.35
N GLY A 138 -5.75 -5.94 12.62
CA GLY A 138 -4.80 -5.74 13.72
C GLY A 138 -5.16 -4.60 14.64
N ASP A 139 -4.20 -4.22 15.47
CA ASP A 139 -4.36 -3.13 16.45
C ASP A 139 -4.13 -1.78 15.76
N PRO A 140 -5.11 -0.84 15.79
CA PRO A 140 -4.95 0.50 15.23
C PRO A 140 -3.82 1.30 15.85
N ASP A 141 -3.50 1.04 17.11
CA ASP A 141 -2.39 1.65 17.85
C ASP A 141 -1.10 0.83 17.81
N GLY A 142 -1.16 -0.37 17.24
CA GLY A 142 -0.11 -1.36 17.18
C GLY A 142 0.22 -1.79 15.74
N VAL A 143 0.49 -3.07 15.59
CA VAL A 143 0.80 -3.66 14.28
C VAL A 143 -0.47 -3.93 13.51
N GLN A 144 -0.48 -3.52 12.26
CA GLN A 144 -1.54 -3.80 11.30
C GLN A 144 -1.03 -4.61 10.13
N PHE A 145 -1.88 -5.48 9.63
CA PHE A 145 -1.67 -6.27 8.43
C PHE A 145 -2.72 -5.89 7.40
N GLY A 146 -2.32 -5.69 6.16
CA GLY A 146 -3.19 -5.32 5.05
C GLY A 146 -3.09 -6.27 3.87
N LEU A 147 -4.23 -6.62 3.30
CA LEU A 147 -4.35 -7.25 2.00
C LEU A 147 -4.85 -6.19 1.01
N LEU A 148 -4.12 -6.00 -0.08
CA LEU A 148 -4.36 -4.99 -1.09
C LEU A 148 -4.61 -5.68 -2.43
N LEU A 149 -5.68 -5.33 -3.09
CA LEU A 149 -6.01 -5.86 -4.43
C LEU A 149 -6.63 -4.76 -5.26
N GLY A 150 -6.18 -4.59 -6.49
CA GLY A 150 -6.77 -3.61 -7.38
C GLY A 150 -6.05 -3.46 -8.72
N PRO A 151 -6.51 -2.58 -9.58
CA PRO A 151 -5.86 -2.31 -10.86
C PRO A 151 -4.62 -1.45 -10.70
N THR A 152 -3.59 -1.77 -11.46
CA THR A 152 -2.41 -0.94 -11.71
C THR A 152 -2.41 -0.53 -13.18
N PHE A 153 -2.29 0.77 -13.41
CA PHE A 153 -2.20 1.39 -14.72
C PHE A 153 -0.74 1.80 -14.95
N PHE A 154 -0.08 1.10 -15.87
CA PHE A 154 1.27 1.42 -16.29
C PHE A 154 1.28 2.42 -17.40
N PHE A 155 2.25 3.34 -17.37
CA PHE A 155 2.51 4.30 -18.43
C PHE A 155 3.99 4.46 -18.69
N GLY A 156 4.30 4.55 -19.94
CA GLY A 156 5.57 4.82 -20.53
C GLY A 156 5.29 5.16 -21.99
N GLN A 157 5.94 4.51 -22.90
CA GLN A 157 5.64 4.65 -24.32
C GLN A 157 4.40 3.86 -24.76
N ALA A 158 4.00 2.86 -23.98
CA ALA A 158 2.70 2.19 -24.08
C ALA A 158 2.01 2.22 -22.71
N SER A 159 0.69 2.07 -22.70
CA SER A 159 -0.10 1.89 -21.48
C SER A 159 -0.51 0.43 -21.36
N ASP A 160 -0.49 -0.08 -20.13
CA ASP A 160 -0.95 -1.43 -19.80
C ASP A 160 -1.70 -1.39 -18.46
N VAL A 161 -2.66 -2.28 -18.29
CA VAL A 161 -3.46 -2.37 -17.05
C VAL A 161 -3.38 -3.80 -16.54
N ARG A 162 -2.97 -3.93 -15.26
CA ARG A 162 -2.81 -5.24 -14.63
C ARG A 162 -3.43 -5.30 -13.26
N PRO A 163 -3.94 -6.45 -12.84
CA PRO A 163 -4.27 -6.70 -11.45
C PRO A 163 -3.00 -6.63 -10.60
N PHE A 164 -3.12 -5.98 -9.46
CA PHE A 164 -2.08 -5.88 -8.44
C PHE A 164 -2.58 -6.58 -7.18
N LEU A 165 -1.72 -7.37 -6.58
CA LEU A 165 -1.94 -8.01 -5.29
C LEU A 165 -0.79 -7.63 -4.37
N GLY A 166 -1.11 -7.22 -3.15
CA GLY A 166 -0.09 -6.87 -2.15
C GLY A 166 -0.48 -7.29 -0.75
N VAL A 167 0.55 -7.51 0.04
CA VAL A 167 0.48 -7.74 1.47
C VAL A 167 1.33 -6.68 2.14
N ARG A 168 0.80 -5.99 3.14
CA ARG A 168 1.49 -4.90 3.81
C ARG A 168 1.37 -5.02 5.32
N PHE A 169 2.48 -4.76 6.01
CA PHE A 169 2.57 -4.63 7.45
C PHE A 169 2.86 -3.19 7.79
N GLU A 170 2.19 -2.67 8.80
CA GLU A 170 2.44 -1.34 9.34
C GLU A 170 2.72 -1.48 10.84
N ALA A 171 3.81 -0.86 11.30
CA ALA A 171 4.21 -0.87 12.70
C ALA A 171 4.47 0.57 13.18
N PRO A 172 3.85 1.02 14.28
CA PRO A 172 4.02 2.37 14.77
C PRO A 172 5.48 2.61 15.20
N LEU A 173 5.97 3.83 15.00
CA LEU A 173 7.24 4.25 15.56
C LEU A 173 7.16 4.29 17.08
N ALA A 174 8.14 3.66 17.74
CA ALA A 174 8.25 3.69 19.19
C ALA A 174 8.28 5.15 19.69
N ARG A 175 7.50 5.45 20.71
CA ARG A 175 7.53 6.73 21.40
C ARG A 175 8.89 6.86 22.09
N ARG A 176 9.73 7.81 21.71
CA ARG A 176 10.79 8.24 22.60
C ARG A 176 10.12 8.85 23.84
N GLU A 177 10.09 8.12 24.93
CA GLU A 177 9.78 8.71 26.22
C GLU A 177 10.87 9.75 26.49
N SER A 178 10.51 11.03 26.40
CA SER A 178 11.32 12.09 26.94
C SER A 178 11.23 11.94 28.46
N HIS A 179 12.23 11.31 29.04
CA HIS A 179 12.42 11.42 30.49
C HIS A 179 12.62 12.91 30.81
N PRO A 180 11.91 13.42 31.80
CA PRO A 180 12.07 14.79 32.31
C PRO A 180 13.43 14.97 32.96
#